data_70b07af332dee4a192cb7aef262b59f3
#
_entry.id   70b07af332dee4a192cb7aef262b59f3
#
_cell.length_a   1.000
_cell.length_b   1.000
_cell.length_c   1.000
_cell.angle_alpha   90.00
_cell.angle_beta   90.00
_cell.angle_gamma   90.00
#
_symmetry.space_group_name_H-M   'P 1'
#
loop_
_entity.id
_entity.type
_entity.pdbx_description
1 polymer ?
#
loop_
_entity_poly.entity_id
_entity_poly.type
_entity_poly.pdbx_seq_one_letter_code
_entity_poly.pdbx_strand_id
1 'polypeptide(L)'
;MSKQEPVIKVSSEVGRLRRLLVHSPDSGLGKVVPSKAQDWLFEDIVHLETIRKKEYDFYTKLLLYFLDPGLILGKLKNIDAEKNKRNFYKPEHKEFFRSDKVIELQWLLAEILEDLEIRLKMAASVCAIENCSYDTQKELLNLHPVALAKTFITGTLESDRMLFAPIPNFIFTRDIGIVINEYVLLNKPAKKARTREALIAKYIFFNHPFFKAYQENILELNDGYHHFLLPKESDDRKVTLEGGDVMVVTKDHLLIGVSERTTMEAAHQTIQLLFERNIVKKITVIKIPKKRDYMHIDTVFTQIRRDAWVMLGVFSKKSMKHENEDSVQRALEGSKKDEKLKIIQFRKKDIENPVSFDNLEDLLTEISKEDLQCSGKIKFIYSGNNEFPFDAREQWTDSCNLLALKEGVVLGYDRNDKTTEAFKENGFQILHAHDLIRQLEEGSLNVEQIGRAHV
;
A
#
# COMPACT_ATOMS: atom_id res chain seq x y z
N MET A 1 -5.81 -33.25 -7.71
CA MET A 1 -5.24 -32.02 -8.28
C MET A 1 -4.18 -31.54 -7.31
N SER A 2 -2.90 -31.59 -7.70
CA SER A 2 -1.82 -30.99 -6.90
C SER A 2 -2.09 -29.48 -6.79
N LYS A 3 -2.30 -28.96 -5.58
CA LYS A 3 -2.32 -27.50 -5.36
C LYS A 3 -0.95 -27.00 -5.81
N GLN A 4 -0.88 -26.29 -6.93
CA GLN A 4 0.32 -25.55 -7.29
C GLN A 4 0.61 -24.58 -6.15
N GLU A 5 1.85 -24.62 -5.63
CA GLU A 5 2.28 -23.66 -4.62
C GLU A 5 2.09 -22.23 -5.15
N PRO A 6 1.62 -21.29 -4.31
CA PRO A 6 1.40 -19.92 -4.75
C PRO A 6 2.72 -19.29 -5.16
N VAL A 7 2.80 -18.76 -6.37
CA VAL A 7 3.97 -18.02 -6.85
C VAL A 7 3.87 -16.58 -6.37
N ILE A 8 4.88 -16.12 -5.60
CA ILE A 8 5.05 -14.73 -5.20
C ILE A 8 6.00 -14.08 -6.19
N LYS A 9 5.52 -13.07 -6.94
CA LYS A 9 6.36 -12.36 -7.91
C LYS A 9 5.73 -11.02 -8.30
N VAL A 10 6.50 -9.94 -8.10
CA VAL A 10 6.17 -8.60 -8.62
C VAL A 10 7.36 -8.09 -9.41
N SER A 11 7.18 -7.92 -10.71
CA SER A 11 8.21 -7.40 -11.62
C SER A 11 7.78 -6.14 -12.35
N SER A 12 6.63 -5.56 -11.99
CA SER A 12 6.09 -4.31 -12.53
C SER A 12 4.86 -3.87 -11.74
N GLU A 13 4.71 -2.57 -11.48
CA GLU A 13 3.50 -1.98 -10.85
C GLU A 13 2.25 -2.13 -11.72
N VAL A 14 2.39 -2.16 -13.04
CA VAL A 14 1.28 -2.28 -13.99
C VAL A 14 1.13 -3.68 -14.58
N GLY A 15 1.82 -4.66 -14.04
CA GLY A 15 1.64 -6.05 -14.39
C GLY A 15 0.23 -6.55 -14.07
N ARG A 16 -0.20 -7.64 -14.72
CA ARG A 16 -1.49 -8.25 -14.38
C ARG A 16 -1.46 -8.75 -12.94
N LEU A 17 -2.31 -8.19 -12.10
CA LEU A 17 -2.49 -8.60 -10.71
C LEU A 17 -2.97 -10.07 -10.67
N ARG A 18 -2.36 -10.88 -9.83
CA ARG A 18 -2.67 -12.30 -9.66
C ARG A 18 -3.12 -12.63 -8.25
N ARG A 19 -2.50 -11.99 -7.27
CA ARG A 19 -2.79 -12.11 -5.86
C ARG A 19 -2.61 -10.78 -5.17
N LEU A 20 -3.40 -10.54 -4.15
CA LEU A 20 -3.31 -9.33 -3.33
C LEU A 20 -3.57 -9.71 -1.87
N LEU A 21 -2.73 -9.21 -0.97
CA LEU A 21 -3.03 -9.20 0.46
C LEU A 21 -3.98 -8.04 0.74
N VAL A 22 -5.03 -8.33 1.51
CA VAL A 22 -6.01 -7.33 1.95
C VAL A 22 -6.27 -7.47 3.44
N HIS A 23 -6.78 -6.40 4.06
CA HIS A 23 -7.36 -6.47 5.38
C HIS A 23 -8.71 -5.76 5.38
N SER A 24 -9.72 -6.44 5.88
CA SER A 24 -11.09 -5.93 5.93
C SER A 24 -11.24 -4.88 7.04
N PRO A 25 -11.93 -3.75 6.79
CA PRO A 25 -12.20 -2.76 7.84
C PRO A 25 -12.82 -3.40 9.07
N ASP A 26 -12.13 -3.36 10.18
CA ASP A 26 -12.50 -3.98 11.45
C ASP A 26 -13.02 -2.98 12.49
N SER A 27 -13.39 -3.47 13.67
CA SER A 27 -13.90 -2.62 14.75
C SER A 27 -12.86 -1.66 15.33
N GLY A 28 -11.56 -1.90 15.11
CA GLY A 28 -10.49 -0.99 15.52
C GLY A 28 -10.54 0.32 14.75
N LEU A 29 -10.84 0.24 13.45
CA LEU A 29 -11.02 1.42 12.60
C LEU A 29 -12.18 2.31 13.09
N GLY A 30 -13.28 1.70 13.52
CA GLY A 30 -14.44 2.41 14.07
C GLY A 30 -14.24 3.00 15.47
N LYS A 31 -13.08 2.77 16.11
CA LYS A 31 -12.74 3.27 17.46
C LYS A 31 -11.80 4.47 17.44
N VAL A 32 -11.35 4.89 16.28
CA VAL A 32 -10.50 6.08 16.16
C VAL A 32 -11.26 7.30 16.63
N VAL A 33 -10.64 8.08 17.54
CA VAL A 33 -11.20 9.31 18.09
C VAL A 33 -10.26 10.48 17.82
N PRO A 34 -10.77 11.72 17.66
CA PRO A 34 -9.94 12.89 17.31
C PRO A 34 -8.72 13.08 18.24
N SER A 35 -8.88 12.83 19.55
CA SER A 35 -7.82 12.98 20.54
C SER A 35 -6.72 11.94 20.41
N LYS A 36 -6.90 10.87 19.64
CA LYS A 36 -5.94 9.78 19.41
C LYS A 36 -5.53 9.64 17.95
N ALA A 37 -6.06 10.45 17.05
CA ALA A 37 -5.79 10.38 15.63
C ALA A 37 -4.28 10.45 15.31
N GLN A 38 -3.56 11.35 15.98
CA GLN A 38 -2.10 11.47 15.85
C GLN A 38 -1.35 10.27 16.45
N ASP A 39 -1.78 9.79 17.62
CA ASP A 39 -1.14 8.66 18.30
C ASP A 39 -1.30 7.36 17.52
N TRP A 40 -2.46 7.15 16.92
CA TRP A 40 -2.80 5.95 16.15
C TRP A 40 -2.54 6.11 14.64
N LEU A 41 -2.08 7.29 14.22
CA LEU A 41 -1.75 7.65 12.82
C LEU A 41 -2.91 7.48 11.85
N PHE A 42 -4.12 7.65 12.31
CA PHE A 42 -5.33 7.57 11.50
C PHE A 42 -6.21 8.79 11.80
N GLU A 43 -6.32 9.71 10.82
CA GLU A 43 -6.96 11.01 11.05
C GLU A 43 -8.44 11.02 10.75
N ASP A 44 -8.89 10.15 9.86
CA ASP A 44 -10.29 10.10 9.49
C ASP A 44 -11.15 9.46 10.57
N ILE A 45 -12.20 10.15 10.97
CA ILE A 45 -13.22 9.58 11.83
C ILE A 45 -14.26 8.91 10.94
N VAL A 46 -14.13 7.59 10.83
CA VAL A 46 -14.93 6.81 9.89
C VAL A 46 -16.14 6.16 10.54
N HIS A 47 -17.25 6.17 9.82
CA HIS A 47 -18.41 5.34 10.16
C HIS A 47 -18.22 3.95 9.55
N LEU A 48 -17.85 2.97 10.37
CA LEU A 48 -17.40 1.64 9.94
C LEU A 48 -18.38 0.95 8.96
N GLU A 49 -19.67 0.96 9.25
CA GLU A 49 -20.67 0.34 8.38
C GLU A 49 -20.81 1.07 7.03
N THR A 50 -20.55 2.37 6.98
CA THR A 50 -20.58 3.14 5.73
C THR A 50 -19.40 2.75 4.86
N ILE A 51 -18.18 2.72 5.40
CA ILE A 51 -16.98 2.27 4.66
C ILE A 51 -17.16 0.84 4.16
N ARG A 52 -17.64 -0.07 5.01
CA ARG A 52 -17.89 -1.45 4.63
C ARG A 52 -18.86 -1.59 3.47
N LYS A 53 -19.98 -0.86 3.50
CA LYS A 53 -21.05 -0.97 2.50
C LYS A 53 -20.80 -0.20 1.21
N LYS A 54 -20.21 0.98 1.30
CA LYS A 54 -20.12 1.91 0.17
C LYS A 54 -18.76 1.86 -0.54
N GLU A 55 -17.73 1.37 0.13
CA GLU A 55 -16.37 1.37 -0.40
C GLU A 55 -15.77 -0.03 -0.44
N TYR A 56 -15.52 -0.64 0.72
CA TYR A 56 -14.80 -1.91 0.80
C TYR A 56 -15.56 -3.09 0.19
N ASP A 57 -16.90 -3.08 0.27
CA ASP A 57 -17.75 -4.08 -0.37
C ASP A 57 -17.55 -4.09 -1.90
N PHE A 58 -17.54 -2.92 -2.54
CA PHE A 58 -17.28 -2.80 -3.97
C PHE A 58 -15.83 -3.18 -4.33
N TYR A 59 -14.88 -2.69 -3.55
CA TYR A 59 -13.46 -3.02 -3.73
C TYR A 59 -13.21 -4.52 -3.70
N THR A 60 -13.69 -5.21 -2.67
CA THR A 60 -13.53 -6.67 -2.52
C THR A 60 -14.22 -7.43 -3.66
N LYS A 61 -15.43 -7.03 -4.03
CA LYS A 61 -16.16 -7.64 -5.15
C LYS A 61 -15.42 -7.49 -6.47
N LEU A 62 -14.93 -6.29 -6.78
CA LEU A 62 -14.13 -6.07 -7.98
C LEU A 62 -12.87 -6.93 -7.99
N LEU A 63 -12.12 -6.98 -6.89
CA LEU A 63 -10.96 -7.85 -6.78
C LEU A 63 -11.32 -9.31 -7.06
N LEU A 64 -12.44 -9.81 -6.52
CA LEU A 64 -12.87 -11.18 -6.76
C LEU A 64 -13.29 -11.42 -8.21
N TYR A 65 -14.01 -10.49 -8.85
CA TYR A 65 -14.31 -10.61 -10.29
C TYR A 65 -13.05 -10.71 -11.14
N PHE A 66 -12.01 -9.95 -10.81
CA PHE A 66 -10.75 -9.93 -11.55
C PHE A 66 -9.83 -11.11 -11.23
N LEU A 67 -9.76 -11.54 -9.98
CA LEU A 67 -8.76 -12.50 -9.50
C LEU A 67 -9.34 -13.89 -9.25
N ASP A 68 -10.57 -13.97 -8.74
CA ASP A 68 -11.20 -15.24 -8.32
C ASP A 68 -12.70 -15.29 -8.62
N PRO A 69 -13.11 -15.16 -9.89
CA PRO A 69 -14.51 -15.02 -10.29
C PRO A 69 -15.38 -16.20 -9.85
N GLY A 70 -14.82 -17.38 -9.66
CA GLY A 70 -15.57 -18.55 -9.16
C GLY A 70 -16.18 -18.40 -7.76
N LEU A 71 -15.69 -17.44 -6.98
CA LEU A 71 -16.25 -17.13 -5.66
C LEU A 71 -17.44 -16.17 -5.69
N ILE A 72 -17.59 -15.38 -6.74
CA ILE A 72 -18.58 -14.29 -6.78
C ILE A 72 -19.57 -14.38 -7.95
N LEU A 73 -19.13 -14.78 -9.14
CA LEU A 73 -19.95 -14.80 -10.36
C LEU A 73 -21.21 -15.65 -10.17
N GLY A 74 -22.37 -15.07 -10.44
CA GLY A 74 -23.68 -15.70 -10.25
C GLY A 74 -24.14 -15.81 -8.79
N LYS A 75 -23.38 -15.27 -7.82
CA LYS A 75 -23.68 -15.37 -6.40
C LYS A 75 -24.01 -14.01 -5.74
N LEU A 76 -23.93 -12.92 -6.49
CA LEU A 76 -24.06 -11.56 -5.98
C LEU A 76 -25.37 -11.35 -5.22
N LYS A 77 -26.50 -11.83 -5.74
CA LYS A 77 -27.81 -11.73 -5.07
C LYS A 77 -27.83 -12.39 -3.69
N ASN A 78 -27.12 -13.52 -3.53
CA ASN A 78 -27.04 -14.20 -2.24
C ASN A 78 -26.09 -13.47 -1.29
N ILE A 79 -24.96 -12.98 -1.80
CA ILE A 79 -23.97 -12.19 -1.02
C ILE A 79 -24.63 -10.92 -0.47
N ASP A 80 -25.42 -10.24 -1.30
CA ASP A 80 -26.07 -8.96 -0.96
C ASP A 80 -27.38 -9.11 -0.20
N ALA A 81 -27.86 -10.34 0.01
CA ALA A 81 -29.10 -10.57 0.75
C ALA A 81 -28.99 -10.01 2.18
N GLU A 82 -30.01 -9.26 2.65
CA GLU A 82 -30.02 -8.61 3.98
C GLU A 82 -29.76 -9.58 5.12
N LYS A 83 -30.24 -10.84 5.00
CA LYS A 83 -30.00 -11.90 5.98
C LYS A 83 -28.53 -12.19 6.23
N ASN A 84 -27.64 -11.93 5.24
CA ASN A 84 -26.20 -12.21 5.33
C ASN A 84 -25.44 -11.08 6.05
N LYS A 85 -26.07 -9.94 6.37
CA LYS A 85 -25.51 -8.81 7.13
C LYS A 85 -24.09 -8.40 6.69
N ARG A 86 -23.80 -8.53 5.39
CA ARG A 86 -22.47 -8.25 4.84
C ARG A 86 -21.33 -9.02 5.51
N ASN A 87 -21.56 -10.29 5.85
CA ASN A 87 -20.53 -11.14 6.48
C ASN A 87 -19.49 -11.67 5.49
N PHE A 88 -19.76 -11.55 4.23
CA PHE A 88 -18.93 -12.02 3.11
C PHE A 88 -17.45 -11.61 3.20
N TYR A 89 -17.13 -10.41 3.67
CA TYR A 89 -15.75 -9.94 3.83
C TYR A 89 -15.25 -9.91 5.29
N LYS A 90 -15.98 -10.50 6.22
CA LYS A 90 -15.59 -10.56 7.63
C LYS A 90 -14.93 -11.90 7.93
N PRO A 91 -13.62 -11.95 8.20
CA PRO A 91 -12.86 -13.21 8.29
C PRO A 91 -13.33 -14.15 9.42
N GLU A 92 -13.97 -13.61 10.46
CA GLU A 92 -14.51 -14.38 11.58
C GLU A 92 -15.84 -15.06 11.29
N HIS A 93 -16.46 -14.82 10.15
CA HIS A 93 -17.77 -15.38 9.81
C HIS A 93 -17.65 -16.57 8.85
N LYS A 94 -18.60 -17.51 8.96
CA LYS A 94 -18.65 -18.69 8.09
C LYS A 94 -18.93 -18.36 6.62
N GLU A 95 -19.57 -17.21 6.36
CA GLU A 95 -19.86 -16.71 5.02
C GLU A 95 -18.67 -16.01 4.36
N PHE A 96 -17.53 -15.91 5.03
CA PHE A 96 -16.33 -15.27 4.51
C PHE A 96 -15.88 -15.89 3.18
N PHE A 97 -15.48 -15.05 2.22
CA PHE A 97 -15.19 -15.47 0.83
C PHE A 97 -14.00 -16.42 0.66
N ARG A 98 -13.09 -16.55 1.60
CA ARG A 98 -11.87 -17.40 1.57
C ARG A 98 -11.29 -17.58 0.18
N SER A 99 -10.39 -16.70 -0.22
CA SER A 99 -9.70 -16.76 -1.50
C SER A 99 -8.19 -16.89 -1.31
N ASP A 100 -7.53 -17.71 -2.11
CA ASP A 100 -6.07 -17.79 -2.19
C ASP A 100 -5.49 -16.75 -3.17
N LYS A 101 -6.31 -15.85 -3.69
CA LYS A 101 -5.94 -14.77 -4.60
C LYS A 101 -6.24 -13.38 -4.05
N VAL A 102 -7.37 -13.22 -3.36
CA VAL A 102 -7.70 -12.04 -2.53
C VAL A 102 -7.55 -12.49 -1.08
N ILE A 103 -6.35 -12.32 -0.55
CA ILE A 103 -5.89 -13.01 0.66
C ILE A 103 -6.02 -12.06 1.85
N GLU A 104 -6.90 -12.41 2.78
CA GLU A 104 -7.17 -11.59 3.96
C GLU A 104 -6.20 -11.91 5.11
N LEU A 105 -5.55 -10.87 5.63
CA LEU A 105 -4.48 -11.01 6.63
C LEU A 105 -4.96 -11.53 7.98
N GLN A 106 -6.14 -11.13 8.47
CA GLN A 106 -6.67 -11.65 9.72
C GLN A 106 -6.95 -13.15 9.64
N TRP A 107 -7.37 -13.63 8.47
CA TRP A 107 -7.54 -15.06 8.23
C TRP A 107 -6.21 -15.81 8.28
N LEU A 108 -5.16 -15.31 7.59
CA LEU A 108 -3.82 -15.91 7.67
C LEU A 108 -3.28 -15.92 9.11
N LEU A 109 -3.51 -14.84 9.84
CA LEU A 109 -3.12 -14.73 11.24
C LEU A 109 -3.83 -15.78 12.09
N ALA A 110 -5.14 -15.96 11.91
CA ALA A 110 -5.90 -16.97 12.64
C ALA A 110 -5.37 -18.39 12.37
N GLU A 111 -5.03 -18.71 11.11
CA GLU A 111 -4.48 -20.01 10.75
C GLU A 111 -3.13 -20.31 11.40
N ILE A 112 -2.19 -19.35 11.45
CA ILE A 112 -0.91 -19.59 12.13
C ILE A 112 -1.05 -19.67 13.66
N LEU A 113 -2.07 -19.05 14.25
CA LEU A 113 -2.35 -19.10 15.69
C LEU A 113 -3.00 -20.44 16.13
N GLU A 114 -3.34 -21.35 15.21
CA GLU A 114 -3.70 -22.73 15.54
C GLU A 114 -2.48 -23.48 16.15
N ASP A 115 -1.26 -23.15 15.71
CA ASP A 115 -0.04 -23.67 16.30
C ASP A 115 0.20 -23.05 17.69
N LEU A 116 0.31 -23.89 18.72
CA LEU A 116 0.45 -23.46 20.11
C LEU A 116 1.76 -22.73 20.35
N GLU A 117 2.86 -23.14 19.73
CA GLU A 117 4.17 -22.52 19.93
C GLU A 117 4.18 -21.10 19.32
N ILE A 118 3.64 -20.93 18.13
CA ILE A 118 3.50 -19.63 17.48
C ILE A 118 2.58 -18.73 18.32
N ARG A 119 1.46 -19.26 18.80
CA ARG A 119 0.51 -18.53 19.65
C ARG A 119 1.16 -18.01 20.93
N LEU A 120 1.92 -18.85 21.63
CA LEU A 120 2.63 -18.47 22.85
C LEU A 120 3.67 -17.37 22.58
N LYS A 121 4.50 -17.55 21.56
CA LYS A 121 5.54 -16.58 21.18
C LYS A 121 4.93 -15.25 20.76
N MET A 122 3.89 -15.29 19.96
CA MET A 122 3.24 -14.07 19.44
C MET A 122 2.50 -13.32 20.56
N ALA A 123 1.78 -14.02 21.44
CA ALA A 123 1.11 -13.39 22.57
C ALA A 123 2.12 -12.73 23.51
N ALA A 124 3.24 -13.38 23.79
CA ALA A 124 4.32 -12.79 24.59
C ALA A 124 4.90 -11.53 23.92
N SER A 125 5.16 -11.58 22.61
CA SER A 125 5.69 -10.46 21.84
C SER A 125 4.73 -9.26 21.79
N VAL A 126 3.44 -9.51 21.55
CA VAL A 126 2.40 -8.46 21.58
C VAL A 126 2.30 -7.85 22.98
N CYS A 127 2.26 -8.67 24.03
CA CYS A 127 2.20 -8.17 25.40
C CYS A 127 3.42 -7.33 25.78
N ALA A 128 4.61 -7.69 25.28
CA ALA A 128 5.82 -6.91 25.51
C ALA A 128 5.77 -5.53 24.81
N ILE A 129 5.29 -5.49 23.56
CA ILE A 129 5.13 -4.24 22.80
C ILE A 129 4.10 -3.31 23.45
N GLU A 130 2.98 -3.88 23.91
CA GLU A 130 1.84 -3.14 24.44
C GLU A 130 1.92 -2.93 25.96
N ASN A 131 2.97 -3.41 26.63
CA ASN A 131 3.18 -3.36 28.08
C ASN A 131 2.01 -3.99 28.87
N CYS A 132 1.50 -5.13 28.39
CA CYS A 132 0.41 -5.85 29.04
C CYS A 132 0.86 -6.55 30.33
N SER A 133 -0.10 -6.76 31.25
CA SER A 133 0.13 -7.59 32.42
C SER A 133 0.19 -9.08 32.10
N TYR A 134 0.74 -9.87 32.99
CA TYR A 134 0.75 -11.34 32.86
C TYR A 134 -0.67 -11.93 32.81
N ASP A 135 -1.61 -11.34 33.56
CA ASP A 135 -3.00 -11.78 33.53
C ASP A 135 -3.66 -11.51 32.17
N THR A 136 -3.35 -10.36 31.55
CA THR A 136 -3.78 -10.07 30.17
C THR A 136 -3.21 -11.08 29.18
N GLN A 137 -1.95 -11.48 29.34
CA GLN A 137 -1.35 -12.51 28.46
C GLN A 137 -2.06 -13.86 28.61
N LYS A 138 -2.37 -14.28 29.84
CA LYS A 138 -3.16 -15.50 30.08
C LYS A 138 -4.54 -15.43 29.45
N GLU A 139 -5.21 -14.30 29.59
CA GLU A 139 -6.53 -14.07 28.99
C GLU A 139 -6.48 -14.21 27.47
N LEU A 140 -5.50 -13.58 26.81
CA LEU A 140 -5.27 -13.69 25.38
C LEU A 140 -5.04 -15.16 24.94
N LEU A 141 -4.23 -15.90 25.67
CA LEU A 141 -3.92 -17.31 25.35
C LEU A 141 -5.13 -18.25 25.48
N ASN A 142 -6.14 -17.88 26.27
CA ASN A 142 -7.38 -18.64 26.39
C ASN A 142 -8.38 -18.38 25.26
N LEU A 143 -8.13 -17.38 24.39
CA LEU A 143 -9.00 -17.12 23.25
C LEU A 143 -8.84 -18.18 22.15
N HIS A 144 -9.94 -18.43 21.45
CA HIS A 144 -9.89 -19.20 20.19
C HIS A 144 -9.02 -18.44 19.16
N PRO A 145 -8.23 -19.13 18.30
CA PRO A 145 -7.33 -18.47 17.33
C PRO A 145 -7.95 -17.34 16.50
N VAL A 146 -9.19 -17.53 16.04
CA VAL A 146 -9.93 -16.51 15.28
C VAL A 146 -10.20 -15.24 16.13
N ALA A 147 -10.63 -15.44 17.38
CA ALA A 147 -10.88 -14.33 18.31
C ALA A 147 -9.55 -13.66 18.71
N LEU A 148 -8.49 -14.42 18.92
CA LEU A 148 -7.16 -13.92 19.25
C LEU A 148 -6.59 -13.09 18.10
N ALA A 149 -6.70 -13.55 16.85
CA ALA A 149 -6.28 -12.82 15.66
C ALA A 149 -6.99 -11.46 15.57
N LYS A 150 -8.31 -11.46 15.73
CA LYS A 150 -9.11 -10.23 15.78
C LYS A 150 -8.67 -9.31 16.91
N THR A 151 -8.46 -9.84 18.11
CA THR A 151 -8.02 -9.04 19.27
C THR A 151 -6.64 -8.45 19.05
N PHE A 152 -5.70 -9.17 18.45
CA PHE A 152 -4.38 -8.62 18.11
C PHE A 152 -4.45 -7.43 17.15
N ILE A 153 -5.44 -7.38 16.27
CA ILE A 153 -5.64 -6.28 15.33
C ILE A 153 -6.43 -5.13 15.97
N THR A 154 -7.59 -5.44 16.55
CA THR A 154 -8.53 -4.43 17.06
C THR A 154 -8.18 -3.89 18.44
N GLY A 155 -7.31 -4.58 19.17
CA GLY A 155 -6.97 -4.27 20.57
C GLY A 155 -8.08 -4.58 21.56
N THR A 156 -9.17 -5.24 21.15
CA THR A 156 -10.41 -5.36 21.93
C THR A 156 -10.88 -6.80 22.00
N LEU A 157 -11.31 -7.23 23.16
CA LEU A 157 -11.99 -8.50 23.38
C LEU A 157 -13.41 -8.50 22.80
N GLU A 158 -14.03 -9.67 22.69
CA GLU A 158 -15.44 -9.81 22.32
C GLU A 158 -16.40 -9.09 23.28
N SER A 159 -15.98 -8.92 24.52
CA SER A 159 -16.70 -8.13 25.55
C SER A 159 -16.62 -6.61 25.37
N ASP A 160 -16.05 -6.13 24.25
CA ASP A 160 -15.76 -4.72 23.98
C ASP A 160 -14.73 -4.07 24.93
N ARG A 161 -14.12 -4.84 25.82
CA ARG A 161 -13.02 -4.34 26.67
C ARG A 161 -11.76 -4.13 25.86
N MET A 162 -11.27 -2.90 25.76
CA MET A 162 -10.02 -2.57 25.11
C MET A 162 -8.84 -2.96 26.00
N LEU A 163 -7.90 -3.76 25.47
CA LEU A 163 -6.66 -4.15 26.13
C LEU A 163 -5.50 -3.23 25.75
N PHE A 164 -5.45 -2.83 24.46
CA PHE A 164 -4.43 -1.95 23.89
C PHE A 164 -5.00 -1.21 22.68
N ALA A 165 -4.26 -0.24 22.17
CA ALA A 165 -4.69 0.55 21.01
C ALA A 165 -4.96 -0.33 19.78
N PRO A 166 -5.93 -0.01 18.90
CA PRO A 166 -6.09 -0.66 17.61
C PRO A 166 -4.91 -0.34 16.66
N ILE A 167 -4.79 -1.10 15.58
CA ILE A 167 -3.86 -0.82 14.48
C ILE A 167 -4.65 -0.49 13.20
N PRO A 168 -5.29 0.69 13.11
CA PRO A 168 -6.19 1.03 12.01
C PRO A 168 -5.50 1.07 10.64
N ASN A 169 -4.18 1.34 10.61
CA ASN A 169 -3.40 1.37 9.37
C ASN A 169 -3.14 -0.01 8.76
N PHE A 170 -3.54 -1.11 9.42
CA PHE A 170 -3.38 -2.45 8.89
C PHE A 170 -4.19 -2.70 7.60
N ILE A 171 -5.17 -1.84 7.31
CA ILE A 171 -5.87 -1.84 6.01
C ILE A 171 -4.96 -1.46 4.84
N PHE A 172 -3.86 -0.73 5.08
CA PHE A 172 -2.89 -0.35 4.07
C PHE A 172 -1.84 -1.46 3.88
N THR A 173 -2.25 -2.55 3.27
CA THR A 173 -1.42 -3.77 3.15
C THR A 173 -0.17 -3.58 2.30
N ARG A 174 -0.11 -2.53 1.46
CA ARG A 174 1.09 -2.17 0.71
C ARG A 174 2.29 -1.89 1.62
N ASP A 175 2.05 -1.30 2.78
CA ASP A 175 3.12 -0.84 3.66
C ASP A 175 3.82 -1.97 4.44
N ILE A 176 3.15 -3.11 4.63
CA ILE A 176 3.61 -4.14 5.58
C ILE A 176 4.52 -5.21 4.99
N GLY A 177 4.55 -5.34 3.66
CA GLY A 177 5.40 -6.32 2.98
C GLY A 177 5.58 -5.94 1.52
N ILE A 178 6.82 -5.81 1.09
CA ILE A 178 7.20 -5.28 -0.21
C ILE A 178 7.69 -6.43 -1.08
N VAL A 179 6.98 -6.74 -2.16
CA VAL A 179 7.41 -7.79 -3.08
C VAL A 179 8.25 -7.21 -4.21
N ILE A 180 9.50 -7.65 -4.32
CA ILE A 180 10.44 -7.23 -5.36
C ILE A 180 10.91 -8.49 -6.09
N ASN A 181 10.50 -8.67 -7.34
CA ASN A 181 10.66 -9.92 -8.07
C ASN A 181 10.09 -11.10 -7.24
N GLU A 182 10.91 -12.05 -6.84
CA GLU A 182 10.53 -13.24 -6.04
C GLU A 182 10.89 -13.10 -4.55
N TYR A 183 11.23 -11.88 -4.11
CA TYR A 183 11.63 -11.58 -2.74
C TYR A 183 10.57 -10.76 -2.02
N VAL A 184 10.47 -10.96 -0.72
CA VAL A 184 9.62 -10.16 0.18
C VAL A 184 10.52 -9.37 1.12
N LEU A 185 10.59 -8.08 0.96
CA LEU A 185 11.28 -7.18 1.88
C LEU A 185 10.30 -6.74 2.97
N LEU A 186 10.59 -7.10 4.22
CA LEU A 186 9.76 -6.71 5.35
C LEU A 186 9.92 -5.23 5.65
N ASN A 187 8.82 -4.58 5.98
CA ASN A 187 8.82 -3.19 6.38
C ASN A 187 9.50 -2.97 7.74
N LYS A 188 9.95 -1.74 7.94
CA LYS A 188 10.38 -1.19 9.24
C LYS A 188 9.66 0.14 9.45
N PRO A 189 8.52 0.14 10.17
CA PRO A 189 7.69 1.33 10.25
C PRO A 189 8.38 2.46 11.01
N ALA A 190 8.21 3.67 10.53
CA ALA A 190 8.79 4.87 11.13
C ALA A 190 8.19 5.19 12.52
N LYS A 191 6.93 4.84 12.73
CA LYS A 191 6.17 5.21 13.94
C LYS A 191 5.87 3.98 14.81
N LYS A 192 6.00 4.16 16.12
CA LYS A 192 5.76 3.12 17.14
C LYS A 192 4.35 2.50 17.03
N ALA A 193 3.34 3.28 16.67
CA ALA A 193 1.96 2.80 16.51
C ALA A 193 1.83 1.65 15.50
N ARG A 194 2.76 1.54 14.54
CA ARG A 194 2.76 0.48 13.51
C ARG A 194 3.65 -0.72 13.85
N THR A 195 4.29 -0.75 15.04
CA THR A 195 5.21 -1.85 15.41
C THR A 195 4.50 -3.19 15.47
N ARG A 196 3.25 -3.24 15.97
CA ARG A 196 2.46 -4.47 16.03
C ARG A 196 2.02 -4.95 14.63
N GLU A 197 1.78 -4.03 13.68
CA GLU A 197 1.52 -4.37 12.28
C GLU A 197 2.71 -5.13 11.69
N ALA A 198 3.91 -4.59 11.84
CA ALA A 198 5.15 -5.23 11.37
C ALA A 198 5.39 -6.59 12.05
N LEU A 199 5.12 -6.70 13.36
CA LEU A 199 5.20 -7.97 14.08
C LEU A 199 4.24 -9.01 13.49
N ILE A 200 2.97 -8.66 13.32
CA ILE A 200 1.96 -9.54 12.75
C ILE A 200 2.37 -10.00 11.35
N ALA A 201 2.76 -9.06 10.49
CA ALA A 201 3.22 -9.35 9.14
C ALA A 201 4.41 -10.33 9.14
N LYS A 202 5.42 -10.07 9.99
CA LYS A 202 6.59 -10.94 10.14
C LYS A 202 6.19 -12.36 10.56
N TYR A 203 5.31 -12.53 11.54
CA TYR A 203 4.82 -13.86 11.95
C TYR A 203 4.09 -14.57 10.83
N ILE A 204 3.24 -13.88 10.06
CA ILE A 204 2.53 -14.44 8.91
C ILE A 204 3.54 -14.90 7.85
N PHE A 205 4.46 -14.03 7.41
CA PHE A 205 5.40 -14.36 6.34
C PHE A 205 6.34 -15.52 6.69
N PHE A 206 6.77 -15.62 7.96
CA PHE A 206 7.66 -16.71 8.36
C PHE A 206 6.96 -18.03 8.71
N ASN A 207 5.67 -18.01 9.05
CA ASN A 207 5.02 -19.21 9.58
C ASN A 207 3.87 -19.75 8.71
N HIS A 208 3.24 -18.91 7.87
CA HIS A 208 2.10 -19.37 7.09
C HIS A 208 2.53 -20.23 5.90
N PRO A 209 1.83 -21.36 5.62
CA PRO A 209 2.15 -22.27 4.52
C PRO A 209 2.26 -21.62 3.14
N PHE A 210 1.53 -20.54 2.87
CA PHE A 210 1.62 -19.78 1.60
C PHE A 210 3.03 -19.25 1.31
N PHE A 211 3.82 -18.99 2.36
CA PHE A 211 5.14 -18.39 2.23
C PHE A 211 6.27 -19.39 2.48
N LYS A 212 5.95 -20.66 2.75
CA LYS A 212 6.94 -21.68 3.11
C LYS A 212 8.04 -21.85 2.07
N ALA A 213 7.68 -21.86 0.78
CA ALA A 213 8.64 -21.97 -0.33
C ALA A 213 9.51 -20.71 -0.52
N TYR A 214 9.17 -19.60 0.14
CA TYR A 214 9.83 -18.31 -0.02
C TYR A 214 10.59 -17.83 1.23
N GLN A 215 10.77 -18.67 2.24
CA GLN A 215 11.41 -18.26 3.49
C GLN A 215 12.83 -17.72 3.30
N GLU A 216 13.61 -18.29 2.38
CA GLU A 216 14.95 -17.80 2.04
C GLU A 216 14.93 -16.49 1.22
N ASN A 217 13.76 -16.16 0.65
CA ASN A 217 13.55 -14.94 -0.12
C ASN A 217 12.94 -13.81 0.72
N ILE A 218 12.73 -14.04 2.03
CA ILE A 218 12.32 -12.97 2.94
C ILE A 218 13.56 -12.18 3.32
N LEU A 219 13.49 -10.87 3.10
CA LEU A 219 14.58 -9.93 3.34
C LEU A 219 14.22 -9.01 4.50
N GLU A 220 15.18 -8.77 5.38
CA GLU A 220 15.07 -7.82 6.49
C GLU A 220 16.25 -6.84 6.44
N LEU A 221 15.98 -5.56 6.71
CA LEU A 221 17.03 -4.57 6.92
C LEU A 221 17.55 -4.68 8.36
N ASN A 222 18.84 -4.43 8.54
CA ASN A 222 19.45 -4.46 9.87
C ASN A 222 19.05 -3.23 10.69
N ASP A 223 18.80 -3.42 11.98
CA ASP A 223 18.56 -2.31 12.91
C ASP A 223 19.85 -1.57 13.30
N GLY A 224 21.00 -2.16 13.00
CA GLY A 224 22.31 -1.65 13.44
C GLY A 224 22.45 -1.63 14.97
N TYR A 225 23.52 -1.02 15.44
CA TYR A 225 23.79 -0.86 16.88
C TYR A 225 23.09 0.36 17.51
N HIS A 226 22.06 0.89 16.87
CA HIS A 226 21.42 2.15 17.25
C HIS A 226 20.60 2.07 18.54
N HIS A 227 20.34 0.87 19.06
CA HIS A 227 19.64 0.67 20.34
C HIS A 227 20.35 1.28 21.55
N PHE A 228 21.66 1.54 21.44
CA PHE A 228 22.47 2.09 22.51
C PHE A 228 22.75 3.59 22.35
N LEU A 229 22.25 4.23 21.28
CA LEU A 229 22.44 5.65 21.05
C LEU A 229 21.40 6.47 21.83
N LEU A 230 21.79 7.68 22.22
CA LEU A 230 20.86 8.64 22.81
C LEU A 230 19.76 9.00 21.77
N PRO A 231 18.52 9.32 22.22
CA PRO A 231 17.40 9.60 21.32
C PRO A 231 17.69 10.61 20.19
N LYS A 232 18.46 11.67 20.49
CA LYS A 232 18.86 12.68 19.51
C LYS A 232 19.87 12.17 18.46
N GLU A 233 20.71 11.22 18.83
CA GLU A 233 21.71 10.63 17.93
C GLU A 233 21.11 9.47 17.10
N SER A 234 20.02 8.88 17.58
CA SER A 234 19.36 7.77 16.91
C SER A 234 18.45 8.20 15.76
N ASP A 235 17.92 9.43 15.76
CA ASP A 235 16.93 9.86 14.79
C ASP A 235 17.48 9.92 13.35
N ASP A 236 18.70 10.43 13.18
CA ASP A 236 19.34 10.53 11.85
C ASP A 236 19.85 9.17 11.31
N ARG A 237 20.03 8.18 12.19
CA ARG A 237 20.53 6.84 11.85
C ARG A 237 19.47 5.75 11.92
N LYS A 238 18.24 6.11 12.21
CA LYS A 238 17.13 5.17 12.31
C LYS A 238 16.86 4.55 10.93
N VAL A 239 16.75 3.22 10.90
CA VAL A 239 16.39 2.48 9.68
C VAL A 239 14.89 2.32 9.65
N THR A 240 14.20 3.05 8.77
CA THR A 240 12.75 2.92 8.56
C THR A 240 12.43 2.85 7.07
N LEU A 241 11.54 1.92 6.71
CA LEU A 241 11.11 1.66 5.35
C LEU A 241 9.64 1.25 5.35
N GLU A 242 8.80 1.96 4.60
CA GLU A 242 7.39 1.61 4.36
C GLU A 242 7.13 1.35 2.87
N GLY A 243 6.20 0.46 2.55
CA GLY A 243 6.03 -0.04 1.19
C GLY A 243 5.50 0.98 0.19
N GLY A 244 4.82 2.04 0.66
CA GLY A 244 4.42 3.16 -0.20
C GLY A 244 5.58 3.92 -0.82
N ASP A 245 6.80 3.76 -0.27
CA ASP A 245 8.04 4.33 -0.81
C ASP A 245 8.79 3.38 -1.75
N VAL A 246 8.24 2.23 -2.12
CA VAL A 246 8.93 1.28 -3.00
C VAL A 246 8.05 0.92 -4.19
N MET A 247 8.54 1.18 -5.41
CA MET A 247 7.87 0.85 -6.67
C MET A 247 8.74 -0.02 -7.56
N VAL A 248 8.20 -1.14 -8.02
CA VAL A 248 8.85 -2.04 -8.97
C VAL A 248 8.48 -1.63 -10.39
N VAL A 249 9.32 -0.87 -11.05
CA VAL A 249 9.09 -0.41 -12.43
C VAL A 249 9.24 -1.55 -13.43
N THR A 250 10.36 -2.25 -13.34
CA THR A 250 10.65 -3.47 -14.09
C THR A 250 11.40 -4.46 -13.19
N LYS A 251 11.56 -5.70 -13.64
CA LYS A 251 12.36 -6.70 -12.93
C LYS A 251 13.80 -6.23 -12.60
N ASP A 252 14.32 -5.27 -13.34
CA ASP A 252 15.67 -4.76 -13.22
C ASP A 252 15.75 -3.36 -12.58
N HIS A 253 14.63 -2.63 -12.45
CA HIS A 253 14.60 -1.25 -11.95
C HIS A 253 13.58 -1.04 -10.83
N LEU A 254 14.05 -0.54 -9.70
CA LEU A 254 13.27 -0.21 -8.51
C LEU A 254 13.36 1.30 -8.24
N LEU A 255 12.25 1.92 -7.82
CA LEU A 255 12.25 3.27 -7.24
C LEU A 255 12.12 3.16 -5.73
N ILE A 256 12.87 4.00 -5.00
CA ILE A 256 12.82 4.09 -3.54
C ILE A 256 12.62 5.54 -3.15
N GLY A 257 11.54 5.83 -2.44
CA GLY A 257 11.28 7.13 -1.82
C GLY A 257 12.14 7.32 -0.57
N VAL A 258 12.62 8.54 -0.36
CA VAL A 258 13.09 9.03 0.94
C VAL A 258 12.14 10.12 1.36
N SER A 259 11.37 9.85 2.39
CA SER A 259 10.18 10.60 2.78
C SER A 259 10.14 10.89 4.27
N GLU A 260 8.99 11.20 4.83
CA GLU A 260 8.75 11.21 6.28
C GLU A 260 8.85 9.79 6.88
N ARG A 261 8.54 8.76 6.09
CA ARG A 261 8.41 7.37 6.54
C ARG A 261 9.62 6.50 6.23
N THR A 262 10.34 6.81 5.16
CA THR A 262 11.52 6.04 4.74
C THR A 262 12.77 6.89 4.84
N THR A 263 13.75 6.39 5.59
CA THR A 263 15.01 7.11 5.84
C THR A 263 16.05 6.87 4.74
N MET A 264 17.00 7.78 4.62
CA MET A 264 18.14 7.63 3.70
C MET A 264 18.97 6.39 4.05
N GLU A 265 19.13 6.10 5.35
CA GLU A 265 19.85 4.91 5.80
C GLU A 265 19.16 3.63 5.35
N ALA A 266 17.83 3.55 5.44
CA ALA A 266 17.08 2.39 4.93
C ALA A 266 17.21 2.26 3.40
N ALA A 267 17.16 3.37 2.66
CA ALA A 267 17.37 3.36 1.22
C ALA A 267 18.78 2.85 0.87
N HIS A 268 19.81 3.29 1.58
CA HIS A 268 21.19 2.83 1.40
C HIS A 268 21.34 1.32 1.67
N GLN A 269 20.85 0.82 2.80
CA GLN A 269 20.87 -0.62 3.12
C GLN A 269 20.09 -1.44 2.08
N THR A 270 18.96 -0.92 1.61
CA THR A 270 18.15 -1.58 0.58
C THR A 270 18.93 -1.69 -0.73
N ILE A 271 19.62 -0.62 -1.16
CA ILE A 271 20.47 -0.64 -2.36
C ILE A 271 21.56 -1.70 -2.23
N GLN A 272 22.29 -1.71 -1.11
CA GLN A 272 23.35 -2.69 -0.86
C GLN A 272 22.80 -4.12 -0.93
N LEU A 273 21.74 -4.40 -0.15
CA LEU A 273 21.13 -5.73 -0.06
C LEU A 273 20.66 -6.26 -1.43
N LEU A 274 19.96 -5.42 -2.20
CA LEU A 274 19.38 -5.83 -3.48
C LEU A 274 20.46 -5.99 -4.57
N PHE A 275 21.53 -5.17 -4.55
CA PHE A 275 22.63 -5.27 -5.48
C PHE A 275 23.54 -6.46 -5.16
N GLU A 276 23.87 -6.71 -3.90
CA GLU A 276 24.66 -7.87 -3.48
C GLU A 276 23.98 -9.17 -3.88
N ARG A 277 22.68 -9.28 -3.66
CA ARG A 277 21.89 -10.47 -4.02
C ARG A 277 21.51 -10.56 -5.50
N ASN A 278 21.91 -9.60 -6.34
CA ASN A 278 21.57 -9.55 -7.77
C ASN A 278 20.06 -9.51 -8.07
N ILE A 279 19.25 -8.94 -7.18
CA ILE A 279 17.80 -8.90 -7.32
C ILE A 279 17.36 -7.89 -8.37
N VAL A 280 18.02 -6.72 -8.42
CA VAL A 280 17.80 -5.66 -9.42
C VAL A 280 19.14 -5.13 -9.94
N LYS A 281 19.11 -4.40 -11.05
CA LYS A 281 20.32 -3.82 -11.68
C LYS A 281 20.38 -2.31 -11.54
N LYS A 282 19.26 -1.65 -11.28
CA LYS A 282 19.10 -0.21 -11.21
C LYS A 282 18.17 0.17 -10.07
N ILE A 283 18.52 1.17 -9.29
CA ILE A 283 17.68 1.73 -8.23
C ILE A 283 17.74 3.25 -8.34
N THR A 284 16.58 3.89 -8.43
CA THR A 284 16.47 5.34 -8.37
C THR A 284 15.91 5.77 -7.02
N VAL A 285 16.66 6.59 -6.31
CA VAL A 285 16.24 7.20 -5.04
C VAL A 285 15.61 8.55 -5.33
N ILE A 286 14.40 8.75 -4.82
CA ILE A 286 13.62 9.99 -4.96
C ILE A 286 13.39 10.55 -3.57
N LYS A 287 14.14 11.60 -3.22
CA LYS A 287 13.92 12.33 -1.98
C LYS A 287 12.82 13.36 -2.18
N ILE A 288 11.71 13.15 -1.49
CA ILE A 288 10.57 14.08 -1.47
C ILE A 288 10.65 14.96 -0.21
N PRO A 289 9.95 16.12 -0.20
CA PRO A 289 9.86 16.96 0.99
C PRO A 289 9.26 16.19 2.18
N LYS A 290 9.84 16.35 3.36
CA LYS A 290 9.33 15.75 4.61
C LYS A 290 8.11 16.53 5.10
N LYS A 291 6.99 16.33 4.44
CA LYS A 291 5.68 16.86 4.81
C LYS A 291 4.68 15.72 4.90
N ARG A 292 3.69 15.86 5.77
CA ARG A 292 2.64 14.86 5.90
C ARG A 292 1.85 14.64 4.61
N ASP A 293 1.66 15.70 3.83
CA ASP A 293 0.97 15.69 2.54
C ASP A 293 1.69 14.81 1.50
N TYR A 294 2.98 14.54 1.71
CA TYR A 294 3.83 13.69 0.88
C TYR A 294 4.36 12.53 1.71
N MET A 295 3.44 11.70 2.22
CA MET A 295 3.79 10.62 3.14
C MET A 295 4.74 9.61 2.51
N HIS A 296 4.46 9.20 1.27
CA HIS A 296 5.23 8.26 0.46
C HIS A 296 5.29 8.72 -1.01
N ILE A 297 6.15 8.11 -1.83
CA ILE A 297 6.20 8.42 -3.26
C ILE A 297 4.94 8.00 -4.01
N ASP A 298 4.21 7.00 -3.56
CA ASP A 298 2.95 6.55 -4.19
C ASP A 298 1.80 7.56 -4.00
N THR A 299 1.91 8.48 -3.05
CA THR A 299 1.00 9.64 -2.93
C THR A 299 1.41 10.78 -3.86
N VAL A 300 2.63 10.76 -4.41
CA VAL A 300 3.17 11.78 -5.30
C VAL A 300 2.95 11.42 -6.76
N PHE A 301 3.17 10.17 -7.13
CA PHE A 301 2.95 9.66 -8.48
C PHE A 301 2.75 8.16 -8.49
N THR A 302 2.06 7.66 -9.52
CA THR A 302 1.85 6.23 -9.76
C THR A 302 1.86 5.92 -11.24
N GLN A 303 2.40 4.75 -11.59
CA GLN A 303 2.36 4.23 -12.95
C GLN A 303 0.97 3.67 -13.28
N ILE A 304 0.42 4.05 -14.43
CA ILE A 304 -0.87 3.55 -14.92
C ILE A 304 -0.67 2.59 -16.09
N ARG A 305 0.27 2.95 -16.96
CA ARG A 305 0.62 2.22 -18.16
C ARG A 305 2.10 2.46 -18.45
N ARG A 306 2.71 1.68 -19.31
CA ARG A 306 4.14 1.89 -19.66
C ARG A 306 4.44 3.31 -20.16
N ASP A 307 3.49 3.95 -20.82
CA ASP A 307 3.59 5.31 -21.39
C ASP A 307 2.71 6.35 -20.66
N ALA A 308 2.15 6.04 -19.49
CA ALA A 308 1.26 6.94 -18.77
C ALA A 308 1.47 6.87 -17.25
N TRP A 309 1.52 8.06 -16.64
CA TRP A 309 1.72 8.28 -15.22
C TRP A 309 0.73 9.30 -14.67
N VAL A 310 0.21 9.07 -13.48
CA VAL A 310 -0.46 10.12 -12.69
C VAL A 310 0.57 10.73 -11.74
N MET A 311 0.52 12.04 -11.53
CA MET A 311 1.46 12.71 -10.64
C MET A 311 0.91 14.05 -10.12
N LEU A 312 1.50 14.52 -9.02
CA LEU A 312 1.21 15.86 -8.51
C LEU A 312 1.78 16.93 -9.44
N GLY A 313 0.93 17.90 -9.81
CA GLY A 313 1.33 18.97 -10.71
C GLY A 313 2.42 19.89 -10.17
N VAL A 314 2.56 20.02 -8.85
CA VAL A 314 3.63 20.77 -8.19
C VAL A 314 5.04 20.29 -8.57
N PHE A 315 5.20 19.03 -8.93
CA PHE A 315 6.46 18.45 -9.38
C PHE A 315 6.59 18.36 -10.91
N SER A 316 5.70 19.04 -11.64
CA SER A 316 5.76 19.15 -13.10
C SER A 316 6.79 20.19 -13.55
N LYS A 317 7.29 20.06 -14.79
CA LYS A 317 8.15 21.05 -15.44
C LYS A 317 7.52 22.42 -15.56
N LYS A 318 6.18 22.49 -15.69
CA LYS A 318 5.45 23.75 -15.80
C LYS A 318 5.48 24.51 -14.48
N SER A 319 5.21 23.84 -13.37
CA SER A 319 5.25 24.48 -12.04
C SER A 319 6.63 25.01 -11.69
N MET A 320 7.70 24.31 -12.07
CA MET A 320 9.08 24.79 -11.86
C MET A 320 9.42 26.06 -12.68
N LYS A 321 8.75 26.28 -13.83
CA LYS A 321 8.96 27.49 -14.67
C LYS A 321 8.16 28.69 -14.17
N HIS A 322 6.97 28.44 -13.55
CA HIS A 322 6.10 29.52 -13.04
C HIS A 322 6.54 30.10 -11.69
N GLU A 323 7.61 29.62 -11.08
CA GLU A 323 8.20 30.24 -9.86
C GLU A 323 8.50 31.75 -10.01
N ASN A 324 8.46 32.29 -11.22
CA ASN A 324 8.81 33.68 -11.50
C ASN A 324 7.61 34.60 -11.80
N GLU A 325 6.37 34.11 -11.96
CA GLU A 325 5.34 34.92 -12.64
C GLU A 325 4.17 35.43 -11.79
N ASP A 326 3.85 34.91 -10.58
CA ASP A 326 2.70 35.43 -9.82
C ASP A 326 2.90 35.52 -8.31
N SER A 327 3.04 36.76 -7.82
CA SER A 327 3.27 37.05 -6.39
C SER A 327 2.00 36.91 -5.52
N VAL A 328 0.82 37.03 -6.12
CA VAL A 328 -0.47 36.91 -5.39
C VAL A 328 -0.83 35.48 -5.16
N GLN A 329 -0.68 34.63 -6.16
CA GLN A 329 -0.91 33.21 -6.06
C GLN A 329 0.04 32.56 -5.05
N ARG A 330 1.31 32.96 -5.00
CA ARG A 330 2.29 32.52 -3.98
C ARG A 330 1.91 32.93 -2.56
N ALA A 331 1.31 34.11 -2.39
CA ALA A 331 0.88 34.57 -1.07
C ALA A 331 -0.32 33.74 -0.54
N LEU A 332 -1.15 33.24 -1.44
CA LEU A 332 -2.31 32.40 -1.11
C LEU A 332 -1.93 30.93 -0.91
N GLU A 333 -0.98 30.41 -1.69
CA GLU A 333 -0.55 29.01 -1.66
C GLU A 333 0.55 28.70 -0.61
N GLY A 334 1.11 29.73 0.04
CA GLY A 334 2.27 29.59 0.93
C GLY A 334 3.61 29.46 0.17
N SER A 335 4.73 29.60 0.85
CA SER A 335 6.06 29.61 0.21
C SER A 335 6.46 28.19 -0.20
N LYS A 336 6.42 27.89 -1.51
CA LYS A 336 6.85 26.61 -2.11
C LYS A 336 8.39 26.44 -2.19
N LYS A 337 9.17 27.30 -1.56
CA LYS A 337 10.65 27.35 -1.69
C LYS A 337 11.39 26.06 -1.29
N ASP A 338 10.77 25.16 -0.51
CA ASP A 338 11.40 23.95 0.01
C ASP A 338 10.93 22.65 -0.67
N GLU A 339 10.18 22.73 -1.77
CA GLU A 339 9.56 21.57 -2.42
C GLU A 339 10.39 20.98 -3.57
N LYS A 340 11.72 21.07 -3.51
CA LYS A 340 12.59 20.47 -4.53
C LYS A 340 12.79 18.98 -4.28
N LEU A 341 12.48 18.19 -5.31
CA LEU A 341 12.86 16.78 -5.36
C LEU A 341 14.37 16.66 -5.59
N LYS A 342 14.97 15.65 -4.96
CA LYS A 342 16.32 15.20 -5.31
C LYS A 342 16.24 13.78 -5.82
N ILE A 343 16.62 13.57 -7.07
CA ILE A 343 16.49 12.29 -7.77
C ILE A 343 17.86 11.80 -8.18
N ILE A 344 18.24 10.62 -7.69
CA ILE A 344 19.56 10.02 -7.96
C ILE A 344 19.37 8.56 -8.35
N GLN A 345 19.89 8.16 -9.49
CA GLN A 345 19.82 6.80 -10.00
C GLN A 345 21.17 6.11 -9.86
N PHE A 346 21.17 4.96 -9.21
CA PHE A 346 22.31 4.08 -9.02
C PHE A 346 22.20 2.86 -9.96
N ARG A 347 23.32 2.49 -10.57
CA ARG A 347 23.42 1.29 -11.40
C ARG A 347 24.42 0.33 -10.75
N LYS A 348 24.06 -0.95 -10.63
CA LYS A 348 24.92 -1.95 -9.99
C LYS A 348 26.32 -2.02 -10.61
N LYS A 349 26.42 -1.87 -11.92
CA LYS A 349 27.71 -1.95 -12.65
C LYS A 349 28.58 -0.70 -12.48
N ASP A 350 27.99 0.42 -12.04
CA ASP A 350 28.68 1.72 -11.94
C ASP A 350 28.05 2.54 -10.79
N ILE A 351 28.22 2.02 -9.58
CA ILE A 351 27.60 2.61 -8.38
C ILE A 351 28.29 3.93 -7.98
N GLU A 352 29.56 4.11 -8.37
CA GLU A 352 30.34 5.30 -8.02
C GLU A 352 29.96 6.53 -8.86
N ASN A 353 29.31 6.32 -10.02
CA ASN A 353 28.90 7.39 -10.92
C ASN A 353 27.38 7.43 -11.06
N PRO A 354 26.63 7.86 -10.03
CA PRO A 354 25.19 7.94 -10.09
C PRO A 354 24.73 9.05 -11.03
N VAL A 355 23.58 8.83 -11.68
CA VAL A 355 22.95 9.81 -12.57
C VAL A 355 21.91 10.61 -11.79
N SER A 356 21.91 11.94 -11.92
CA SER A 356 20.94 12.83 -11.32
C SER A 356 19.91 13.32 -12.33
N PHE A 357 18.67 13.54 -11.89
CA PHE A 357 17.60 14.11 -12.70
C PHE A 357 17.12 15.42 -12.06
N ASP A 358 16.83 16.41 -12.88
CA ASP A 358 16.42 17.74 -12.44
C ASP A 358 14.95 17.78 -11.98
N ASN A 359 14.11 16.89 -12.53
CA ASN A 359 12.69 16.84 -12.22
C ASN A 359 12.10 15.43 -12.42
N LEU A 360 10.89 15.22 -11.90
CA LEU A 360 10.21 13.93 -11.95
C LEU A 360 9.81 13.51 -13.37
N GLU A 361 9.33 14.44 -14.20
CA GLU A 361 8.90 14.12 -15.57
C GLU A 361 10.06 13.63 -16.45
N ASP A 362 11.29 14.15 -16.24
CA ASP A 362 12.47 13.67 -16.97
C ASP A 362 12.81 12.23 -16.58
N LEU A 363 12.80 11.93 -15.27
CA LEU A 363 12.97 10.57 -14.79
C LEU A 363 11.93 9.63 -15.38
N LEU A 364 10.63 9.95 -15.24
CA LEU A 364 9.54 9.10 -15.71
C LEU A 364 9.53 8.93 -17.22
N THR A 365 9.99 9.95 -17.96
CA THR A 365 10.17 9.89 -19.41
C THR A 365 11.31 8.93 -19.77
N GLU A 366 12.46 9.02 -19.09
CA GLU A 366 13.57 8.09 -19.30
C GLU A 366 13.14 6.66 -19.00
N ILE A 367 12.51 6.43 -17.85
CA ILE A 367 11.98 5.11 -17.47
C ILE A 367 11.09 4.54 -18.57
N SER A 368 10.11 5.33 -19.03
CA SER A 368 9.16 4.89 -20.04
C SER A 368 9.85 4.54 -21.37
N LYS A 369 10.86 5.29 -21.76
CA LYS A 369 11.58 5.06 -23.02
C LYS A 369 12.62 3.96 -22.92
N GLU A 370 13.47 4.01 -21.90
CA GLU A 370 14.64 3.11 -21.79
C GLU A 370 14.28 1.77 -21.14
N ASP A 371 13.56 1.81 -20.00
CA ASP A 371 13.24 0.59 -19.25
C ASP A 371 11.99 -0.12 -19.77
N LEU A 372 10.98 0.66 -20.18
CA LEU A 372 9.69 0.14 -20.65
C LEU A 372 9.57 0.14 -22.18
N GLN A 373 10.57 0.63 -22.89
CA GLN A 373 10.71 0.61 -24.36
C GLN A 373 9.53 1.25 -25.11
N CYS A 374 9.01 2.35 -24.56
CA CYS A 374 7.93 3.09 -25.20
C CYS A 374 8.47 4.03 -26.27
N SER A 375 7.98 3.91 -27.51
CA SER A 375 8.36 4.78 -28.64
C SER A 375 7.51 6.03 -28.78
N GLY A 376 6.35 6.09 -28.14
CA GLY A 376 5.39 7.18 -28.23
C GLY A 376 5.65 8.36 -27.27
N LYS A 377 4.72 9.33 -27.29
CA LYS A 377 4.69 10.42 -26.32
C LYS A 377 4.26 9.88 -24.96
N ILE A 378 5.02 10.23 -23.93
CA ILE A 378 4.67 9.87 -22.55
C ILE A 378 3.58 10.82 -22.05
N LYS A 379 2.56 10.26 -21.43
CA LYS A 379 1.41 10.99 -20.89
C LYS A 379 1.59 11.21 -19.40
N PHE A 380 1.37 12.43 -18.96
CA PHE A 380 1.30 12.80 -17.55
C PHE A 380 -0.11 13.29 -17.26
N ILE A 381 -0.76 12.68 -16.28
CA ILE A 381 -2.08 13.04 -15.78
C ILE A 381 -1.83 13.71 -14.43
N TYR A 382 -2.32 14.93 -14.26
CA TYR A 382 -2.04 15.69 -13.05
C TYR A 382 -3.20 15.62 -12.08
N SER A 383 -2.88 15.40 -10.79
CA SER A 383 -3.84 15.50 -9.70
C SER A 383 -4.57 16.83 -9.74
N GLY A 384 -5.90 16.78 -9.53
CA GLY A 384 -6.73 17.98 -9.57
C GLY A 384 -6.68 18.75 -10.90
N ASN A 385 -6.30 18.08 -12.00
CA ASN A 385 -6.03 18.67 -13.32
C ASN A 385 -5.02 19.86 -13.27
N ASN A 386 -4.17 19.89 -12.23
CA ASN A 386 -3.24 20.99 -11.96
C ASN A 386 -3.94 22.37 -11.80
N GLU A 387 -5.16 22.38 -11.29
CA GLU A 387 -5.99 23.57 -11.07
C GLU A 387 -6.17 23.81 -9.57
N PHE A 388 -5.73 24.98 -9.06
CA PHE A 388 -6.00 25.39 -7.68
C PHE A 388 -7.51 25.70 -7.50
N PRO A 389 -8.17 25.28 -6.40
CA PRO A 389 -7.64 24.54 -5.21
C PRO A 389 -7.70 23.01 -5.34
N PHE A 390 -8.09 22.47 -6.48
CA PHE A 390 -8.36 21.04 -6.66
C PHE A 390 -7.08 20.21 -6.61
N ASP A 391 -5.95 20.75 -7.09
CA ASP A 391 -4.65 20.10 -7.01
C ASP A 391 -4.25 19.77 -5.56
N ALA A 392 -4.40 20.74 -4.64
CA ALA A 392 -4.13 20.55 -3.21
C ALA A 392 -5.19 19.65 -2.53
N ARG A 393 -6.48 19.84 -2.89
CA ARG A 393 -7.58 19.06 -2.33
C ARG A 393 -7.46 17.57 -2.69
N GLU A 394 -7.25 17.28 -3.96
CA GLU A 394 -7.25 15.90 -4.45
C GLU A 394 -5.92 15.19 -4.16
N GLN A 395 -4.83 15.93 -3.96
CA GLN A 395 -3.63 15.40 -3.33
C GLN A 395 -3.94 14.82 -1.94
N TRP A 396 -4.64 15.58 -1.08
CA TRP A 396 -5.05 15.15 0.25
C TRP A 396 -5.99 13.94 0.23
N THR A 397 -6.76 13.78 -0.85
CA THR A 397 -7.69 12.65 -1.05
C THR A 397 -7.09 11.53 -1.91
N ASP A 398 -5.76 11.42 -1.96
CA ASP A 398 -5.00 10.31 -2.54
C ASP A 398 -5.24 10.06 -4.03
N SER A 399 -5.39 11.13 -4.83
CA SER A 399 -5.64 11.02 -6.27
C SER A 399 -4.54 10.31 -7.06
N CYS A 400 -3.30 10.34 -6.56
CA CYS A 400 -2.18 9.62 -7.17
C CYS A 400 -2.04 8.18 -6.66
N ASN A 401 -2.73 7.78 -5.58
CA ASN A 401 -2.64 6.45 -5.02
C ASN A 401 -3.64 5.51 -5.70
N LEU A 402 -3.19 4.83 -6.75
CA LEU A 402 -4.01 3.95 -7.59
C LEU A 402 -3.53 2.51 -7.52
N LEU A 403 -4.47 1.56 -7.56
CA LEU A 403 -4.16 0.13 -7.65
C LEU A 403 -4.33 -0.35 -9.10
N ALA A 404 -3.25 -0.76 -9.73
CA ALA A 404 -3.32 -1.38 -11.04
C ALA A 404 -3.79 -2.84 -10.96
N LEU A 405 -4.84 -3.17 -11.69
CA LEU A 405 -5.30 -4.56 -11.90
C LEU A 405 -4.59 -5.20 -13.09
N LYS A 406 -4.28 -4.42 -14.09
CA LYS A 406 -3.43 -4.72 -15.24
C LYS A 406 -3.04 -3.42 -15.94
N GLU A 407 -2.13 -3.47 -16.89
CA GLU A 407 -1.69 -2.29 -17.64
C GLU A 407 -2.88 -1.51 -18.22
N GLY A 408 -2.99 -0.25 -17.84
CA GLY A 408 -4.04 0.67 -18.27
C GLY A 408 -5.41 0.45 -17.60
N VAL A 409 -5.49 -0.42 -16.60
CA VAL A 409 -6.71 -0.64 -15.80
C VAL A 409 -6.38 -0.48 -14.33
N VAL A 410 -6.84 0.60 -13.74
CA VAL A 410 -6.55 0.97 -12.35
C VAL A 410 -7.83 1.21 -11.54
N LEU A 411 -7.76 0.98 -10.25
CA LEU A 411 -8.77 1.38 -9.28
C LEU A 411 -8.32 2.67 -8.60
N GLY A 412 -9.20 3.62 -8.48
CA GLY A 412 -8.99 4.89 -7.77
C GLY A 412 -10.22 5.28 -6.96
N TYR A 413 -10.12 6.41 -6.27
CA TYR A 413 -11.21 6.95 -5.46
C TYR A 413 -12.10 7.88 -6.30
N ASP A 414 -13.42 7.71 -6.19
CA ASP A 414 -14.43 8.50 -6.90
C ASP A 414 -14.57 9.94 -6.38
N ARG A 415 -13.94 10.26 -5.25
CA ARG A 415 -13.91 11.59 -4.64
C ARG A 415 -12.97 12.59 -5.32
N ASN A 416 -12.22 12.16 -6.35
CA ASN A 416 -11.22 12.96 -7.07
C ASN A 416 -11.74 13.37 -8.45
N ASP A 417 -12.75 14.25 -8.48
CA ASP A 417 -13.48 14.62 -9.69
C ASP A 417 -12.60 15.24 -10.77
N LYS A 418 -11.71 16.16 -10.41
CA LYS A 418 -10.85 16.85 -11.37
C LYS A 418 -9.74 15.95 -11.93
N THR A 419 -9.19 15.10 -11.12
CA THR A 419 -8.26 14.05 -11.60
C THR A 419 -8.99 13.10 -12.55
N THR A 420 -10.25 12.75 -12.26
CA THR A 420 -11.11 11.95 -13.14
C THR A 420 -11.36 12.64 -14.49
N GLU A 421 -11.59 13.97 -14.51
CA GLU A 421 -11.65 14.75 -15.75
C GLU A 421 -10.34 14.68 -16.52
N ALA A 422 -9.19 14.87 -15.85
CA ALA A 422 -7.87 14.76 -16.48
C ALA A 422 -7.61 13.36 -17.08
N PHE A 423 -8.09 12.29 -16.44
CA PHE A 423 -8.06 10.95 -17.03
C PHE A 423 -8.85 10.86 -18.33
N LYS A 424 -10.10 11.39 -18.37
CA LYS A 424 -10.95 11.41 -19.56
C LYS A 424 -10.30 12.18 -20.71
N GLU A 425 -9.73 13.35 -20.44
CA GLU A 425 -9.01 14.17 -21.42
C GLU A 425 -7.80 13.44 -22.02
N ASN A 426 -7.18 12.54 -21.26
CA ASN A 426 -6.10 11.69 -21.73
C ASN A 426 -6.56 10.38 -22.41
N GLY A 427 -7.87 10.23 -22.62
CA GLY A 427 -8.48 9.12 -23.39
C GLY A 427 -8.73 7.87 -22.53
N PHE A 428 -8.82 7.99 -21.22
CA PHE A 428 -9.26 6.90 -20.34
C PHE A 428 -10.79 6.92 -20.19
N GLN A 429 -11.38 5.74 -20.13
CA GLN A 429 -12.79 5.58 -19.82
C GLN A 429 -12.96 5.37 -18.32
N ILE A 430 -13.87 6.10 -17.72
CA ILE A 430 -14.21 5.99 -16.30
C ILE A 430 -15.46 5.14 -16.14
N LEU A 431 -15.38 4.10 -15.30
CA LEU A 431 -16.49 3.25 -14.94
C LEU A 431 -16.67 3.28 -13.42
N HIS A 432 -17.87 3.59 -12.96
CA HIS A 432 -18.19 3.47 -11.54
C HIS A 432 -18.21 2.00 -11.11
N ALA A 433 -17.66 1.70 -9.95
CA ALA A 433 -17.55 0.34 -9.43
C ALA A 433 -18.88 -0.42 -9.42
N HIS A 434 -19.97 0.26 -9.04
CA HIS A 434 -21.31 -0.31 -9.04
C HIS A 434 -21.78 -0.75 -10.44
N ASP A 435 -21.59 0.10 -11.45
CA ASP A 435 -22.00 -0.20 -12.82
C ASP A 435 -21.15 -1.31 -13.43
N LEU A 436 -19.85 -1.32 -13.12
CA LEU A 436 -18.96 -2.36 -13.59
C LEU A 436 -19.34 -3.72 -12.98
N ILE A 437 -19.60 -3.81 -11.68
CA ILE A 437 -20.03 -5.05 -11.01
C ILE A 437 -21.34 -5.56 -11.64
N ARG A 438 -22.31 -4.67 -11.90
CA ARG A 438 -23.57 -5.04 -12.56
C ARG A 438 -23.31 -5.64 -13.95
N GLN A 439 -22.50 -4.99 -14.78
CA GLN A 439 -22.18 -5.46 -16.13
C GLN A 439 -21.44 -6.81 -16.13
N LEU A 440 -20.55 -7.03 -15.15
CA LEU A 440 -19.85 -8.29 -14.98
C LEU A 440 -20.80 -9.42 -14.54
N GLU A 441 -21.73 -9.14 -13.62
CA GLU A 441 -22.72 -10.11 -13.17
C GLU A 441 -23.74 -10.48 -14.26
N GLU A 442 -24.17 -9.52 -15.06
CA GLU A 442 -25.09 -9.71 -16.20
C GLU A 442 -24.41 -10.37 -17.40
N GLY A 443 -23.08 -10.48 -17.39
CA GLY A 443 -22.29 -11.00 -18.52
C GLY A 443 -22.25 -10.09 -19.75
N SER A 444 -22.69 -8.84 -19.62
CA SER A 444 -22.61 -7.84 -20.70
C SER A 444 -21.20 -7.31 -20.90
N LEU A 445 -20.30 -7.49 -19.90
CA LEU A 445 -18.89 -7.18 -19.96
C LEU A 445 -18.08 -8.33 -19.34
N ASN A 446 -16.91 -8.61 -19.91
CA ASN A 446 -15.97 -9.59 -19.38
C ASN A 446 -14.68 -8.89 -18.93
N VAL A 447 -14.06 -9.37 -17.84
CA VAL A 447 -12.81 -8.83 -17.30
C VAL A 447 -11.69 -8.76 -18.37
N GLU A 448 -11.63 -9.71 -19.30
CA GLU A 448 -10.64 -9.70 -20.38
C GLU A 448 -10.91 -8.61 -21.43
N GLN A 449 -12.16 -8.17 -21.57
CA GLN A 449 -12.56 -7.07 -22.46
C GLN A 449 -12.28 -5.70 -21.86
N ILE A 450 -12.22 -5.60 -20.52
CA ILE A 450 -11.80 -4.38 -19.84
C ILE A 450 -10.32 -4.20 -20.13
N GLY A 451 -9.98 -3.33 -21.02
CA GLY A 451 -8.60 -3.10 -21.38
C GLY A 451 -8.44 -1.97 -22.35
N ARG A 452 -7.25 -1.44 -22.42
CA ARG A 452 -6.76 -0.37 -23.27
C ARG A 452 -7.44 0.99 -23.15
N ALA A 453 -8.63 1.13 -22.56
CA ALA A 453 -9.35 2.39 -22.44
C ALA A 453 -10.31 2.50 -21.22
N HIS A 454 -10.20 1.60 -20.20
CA HIS A 454 -11.10 1.61 -19.05
C HIS A 454 -10.29 1.85 -17.76
N VAL A 455 -10.72 2.79 -16.98
CA VAL A 455 -10.18 3.12 -15.64
C VAL A 455 -11.27 2.98 -14.60
#